data_8cba03c9e6adee2726e9a828da6b66d7
#
_entry.id   8cba03c9e6adee2726e9a828da6b66d7
#
_cell.length_a   1.000
_cell.length_b   1.000
_cell.length_c   1.000
_cell.angle_alpha   90.00
_cell.angle_beta   90.00
_cell.angle_gamma   90.00
#
_symmetry.space_group_name_H-M   'P 1'
#
loop_
_entity.id
_entity.type
_entity.pdbx_description
1 polymer ?
#
loop_
_entity_poly.entity_id
_entity_poly.type
_entity_poly.pdbx_seq_one_letter_code
_entity_poly.pdbx_strand_id
1 'polypeptide(L)'
;TRTDSSAASDVYKRQLRGIVKAAACKAPGFGDRRKAMLEDIAILTGGTVISEEVGLSLEGASVEDLGTSKRVVLNKDNATIIDGAGDENAIATRVNQIRAQVEETTSDYDKEKLQERVAKLAGGVAVIKVGAGSEVEMKEKKARVEDALHSTRAAVEEGVVPGGGSALIRCLEAVAKLKGDNDDQNVGINIARKAFEAPLRQIVSNAGEEPSVIVNKVIDGKGSFGFNAATSEFGDMIEMGILDPAKVTRTALQAAGSVAGMMITTEAMVTDVPKDCLLYTSPSPRDQVV
;
A
#
# COMPACT_ATOMS: atom_id res chain seq x y z
N THR A 1 -11.27 26.55 -15.49
CA THR A 1 -10.79 26.48 -14.08
C THR A 1 -11.62 27.34 -13.09
N ARG A 2 -12.67 28.03 -13.52
CA ARG A 2 -13.55 28.85 -12.63
C ARG A 2 -14.92 28.23 -12.35
N THR A 3 -15.32 27.21 -13.06
CA THR A 3 -16.63 26.56 -12.94
C THR A 3 -16.70 25.58 -11.76
N ASP A 4 -15.60 24.94 -11.38
CA ASP A 4 -15.58 24.00 -10.24
C ASP A 4 -15.81 24.68 -8.86
N SER A 5 -15.44 25.95 -8.75
CA SER A 5 -15.54 26.72 -7.51
C SER A 5 -17.00 27.15 -7.20
N SER A 6 -17.82 27.42 -8.21
CA SER A 6 -19.21 27.90 -8.00
C SER A 6 -20.15 26.77 -7.64
N ALA A 7 -20.07 25.62 -8.30
CA ALA A 7 -20.90 24.46 -7.99
C ALA A 7 -20.59 23.89 -6.58
N ALA A 8 -19.32 23.78 -6.22
CA ALA A 8 -18.91 23.37 -4.87
C ALA A 8 -19.38 24.38 -3.80
N SER A 9 -19.35 25.69 -4.11
CA SER A 9 -19.86 26.74 -3.22
C SER A 9 -21.38 26.66 -3.02
N ASP A 10 -22.14 26.33 -4.06
CA ASP A 10 -23.59 26.19 -3.98
C ASP A 10 -24.02 24.93 -3.22
N VAL A 11 -23.33 23.81 -3.44
CA VAL A 11 -23.53 22.57 -2.63
C VAL A 11 -23.24 22.85 -1.16
N TYR A 12 -22.13 23.53 -0.86
CA TYR A 12 -21.76 23.92 0.49
C TYR A 12 -22.81 24.84 1.16
N LYS A 13 -23.33 25.85 0.45
CA LYS A 13 -24.37 26.75 0.94
C LYS A 13 -25.69 26.02 1.24
N ARG A 14 -26.09 25.07 0.40
CA ARG A 14 -27.31 24.25 0.62
C ARG A 14 -27.11 23.26 1.78
N GLN A 15 -25.91 22.76 1.97
CA GLN A 15 -25.55 21.91 3.09
C GLN A 15 -25.59 22.68 4.41
N LEU A 16 -25.07 23.92 4.46
CA LEU A 16 -25.17 24.81 5.62
C LEU A 16 -26.61 25.16 6.00
N ARG A 17 -27.52 25.25 5.01
CA ARG A 17 -28.94 25.49 5.23
C ARG A 17 -29.73 24.24 5.65
N GLY A 18 -29.06 23.06 5.73
CA GLY A 18 -29.70 21.81 6.13
C GLY A 18 -30.69 21.22 5.12
N ILE A 19 -30.79 21.80 3.91
CA ILE A 19 -31.74 21.39 2.88
C ILE A 19 -31.35 20.06 2.24
N VAL A 20 -30.04 19.83 2.05
CA VAL A 20 -29.49 18.62 1.43
C VAL A 20 -28.22 18.21 2.16
N LYS A 21 -28.12 16.94 2.52
CA LYS A 21 -26.85 16.34 2.97
C LYS A 21 -26.09 15.91 1.72
N ALA A 22 -25.15 16.71 1.27
CA ALA A 22 -24.34 16.43 0.10
C ALA A 22 -22.86 16.40 0.48
N ALA A 23 -22.11 15.53 -0.16
CA ALA A 23 -20.66 15.48 -0.08
C ALA A 23 -20.10 15.38 -1.49
N ALA A 24 -18.98 16.06 -1.74
CA ALA A 24 -18.29 15.99 -3.01
C ALA A 24 -16.88 15.43 -2.80
N CYS A 25 -16.45 14.54 -3.69
CA CYS A 25 -15.10 14.05 -3.74
C CYS A 25 -14.53 14.21 -5.15
N LYS A 26 -13.22 14.31 -5.22
CA LYS A 26 -12.52 14.39 -6.50
C LYS A 26 -12.64 13.04 -7.22
N ALA A 27 -12.94 13.09 -8.54
CA ALA A 27 -12.98 11.87 -9.35
C ALA A 27 -11.63 11.15 -9.34
N PRO A 28 -11.62 9.81 -9.22
CA PRO A 28 -10.39 9.03 -9.16
C PRO A 28 -9.69 8.97 -10.51
N GLY A 29 -8.35 8.97 -10.51
CA GLY A 29 -7.54 8.82 -11.71
C GLY A 29 -7.43 10.09 -12.59
N PHE A 30 -6.83 9.93 -13.76
CA PHE A 30 -6.59 10.97 -14.73
C PHE A 30 -6.92 10.47 -16.15
N GLY A 31 -7.31 11.38 -17.06
CA GLY A 31 -7.57 11.06 -18.46
C GLY A 31 -8.62 9.96 -18.65
N ASP A 32 -8.39 9.06 -19.59
CA ASP A 32 -9.32 7.97 -19.94
C ASP A 32 -9.56 6.99 -18.80
N ARG A 33 -8.58 6.79 -17.91
CA ARG A 33 -8.77 6.00 -16.71
C ARG A 33 -9.82 6.57 -15.77
N ARG A 34 -9.88 7.91 -15.65
CA ARG A 34 -10.91 8.59 -14.86
C ARG A 34 -12.30 8.27 -15.39
N LYS A 35 -12.48 8.33 -16.73
CA LYS A 35 -13.74 8.01 -17.37
C LYS A 35 -14.15 6.57 -17.10
N ALA A 36 -13.23 5.64 -17.34
CA ALA A 36 -13.46 4.23 -17.10
C ALA A 36 -13.84 3.91 -15.66
N MET A 37 -13.21 4.57 -14.66
CA MET A 37 -13.55 4.41 -13.24
C MET A 37 -14.91 5.04 -12.90
N LEU A 38 -15.27 6.17 -13.49
CA LEU A 38 -16.59 6.77 -13.33
C LEU A 38 -17.69 5.90 -13.93
N GLU A 39 -17.45 5.30 -15.11
CA GLU A 39 -18.36 4.31 -15.71
C GLU A 39 -18.53 3.07 -14.80
N ASP A 40 -17.46 2.58 -14.22
CA ASP A 40 -17.52 1.45 -13.28
C ASP A 40 -18.39 1.78 -12.06
N ILE A 41 -18.28 3.02 -11.53
CA ILE A 41 -19.12 3.50 -10.43
C ILE A 41 -20.57 3.64 -10.88
N ALA A 42 -20.83 4.17 -12.06
CA ALA A 42 -22.17 4.32 -12.62
C ALA A 42 -22.85 2.95 -12.78
N ILE A 43 -22.16 1.98 -13.36
CA ILE A 43 -22.68 0.60 -13.52
C ILE A 43 -22.95 -0.05 -12.16
N LEU A 44 -22.06 0.15 -11.17
CA LEU A 44 -22.23 -0.39 -9.82
C LEU A 44 -23.45 0.20 -9.10
N THR A 45 -23.74 1.48 -9.33
CA THR A 45 -24.81 2.21 -8.62
C THR A 45 -26.10 2.33 -9.42
N GLY A 46 -26.08 1.94 -10.69
CA GLY A 46 -27.21 2.12 -11.61
C GLY A 46 -27.43 3.57 -12.05
N GLY A 47 -26.39 4.41 -11.97
CA GLY A 47 -26.43 5.81 -12.41
C GLY A 47 -25.84 6.02 -13.79
N THR A 48 -25.80 7.28 -14.22
CA THR A 48 -25.26 7.70 -15.52
C THR A 48 -24.07 8.63 -15.33
N VAL A 49 -22.99 8.44 -16.10
CA VAL A 49 -21.86 9.37 -16.10
C VAL A 49 -22.24 10.61 -16.91
N ILE A 50 -22.22 11.75 -16.25
CA ILE A 50 -22.47 13.04 -16.88
C ILE A 50 -21.13 13.59 -17.37
N SER A 51 -20.94 13.63 -18.69
CA SER A 51 -19.75 14.15 -19.35
C SER A 51 -20.14 14.90 -20.62
N GLU A 52 -19.49 16.03 -20.87
CA GLU A 52 -19.70 16.82 -22.09
C GLU A 52 -19.37 16.00 -23.36
N GLU A 53 -18.45 15.06 -23.28
CA GLU A 53 -18.08 14.18 -24.40
C GLU A 53 -19.20 13.20 -24.79
N VAL A 54 -20.06 12.84 -23.86
CA VAL A 54 -21.25 12.01 -24.11
C VAL A 54 -22.47 12.87 -24.48
N GLY A 55 -22.28 14.18 -24.54
CA GLY A 55 -23.33 15.14 -24.85
C GLY A 55 -24.28 15.44 -23.68
N LEU A 56 -23.94 15.00 -22.48
CA LEU A 56 -24.70 15.25 -21.26
C LEU A 56 -24.09 16.43 -20.50
N SER A 57 -24.90 17.45 -20.23
CA SER A 57 -24.52 18.57 -19.39
C SER A 57 -25.10 18.44 -17.98
N LEU A 58 -24.43 19.04 -17.00
CA LEU A 58 -24.92 19.09 -15.62
C LEU A 58 -26.26 19.82 -15.49
N GLU A 59 -26.57 20.75 -16.41
CA GLU A 59 -27.83 21.48 -16.42
C GLU A 59 -29.03 20.62 -16.85
N GLY A 60 -28.76 19.58 -17.67
CA GLY A 60 -29.77 18.63 -18.12
C GLY A 60 -29.91 17.39 -17.23
N ALA A 61 -29.11 17.28 -16.15
CA ALA A 61 -29.15 16.12 -15.27
C ALA A 61 -30.45 16.01 -14.49
N SER A 62 -31.05 14.82 -14.49
CA SER A 62 -32.26 14.50 -13.77
C SER A 62 -31.99 13.61 -12.57
N VAL A 63 -32.99 13.43 -11.72
CA VAL A 63 -32.90 12.50 -10.57
C VAL A 63 -32.74 11.05 -11.04
N GLU A 64 -33.19 10.73 -12.23
CA GLU A 64 -33.12 9.38 -12.82
C GLU A 64 -31.66 9.01 -13.21
N ASP A 65 -30.82 10.02 -13.46
CA ASP A 65 -29.39 9.81 -13.75
C ASP A 65 -28.55 9.49 -12.51
N LEU A 66 -29.13 9.71 -11.33
CA LEU A 66 -28.44 9.47 -10.06
C LEU A 66 -28.44 7.98 -9.71
N GLY A 67 -27.25 7.44 -9.52
CA GLY A 67 -27.10 6.09 -8.96
C GLY A 67 -27.48 6.05 -7.47
N THR A 68 -27.80 4.84 -6.99
CA THR A 68 -28.16 4.60 -5.61
C THR A 68 -27.27 3.52 -4.98
N SER A 69 -27.10 3.60 -3.68
CA SER A 69 -26.35 2.60 -2.91
C SER A 69 -26.87 2.53 -1.47
N LYS A 70 -26.66 1.41 -0.82
CA LYS A 70 -27.08 1.22 0.56
C LYS A 70 -26.28 2.10 1.53
N ARG A 71 -24.99 2.29 1.26
CA ARG A 71 -24.12 3.09 2.12
C ARG A 71 -22.94 3.65 1.32
N VAL A 72 -22.63 4.92 1.56
CA VAL A 72 -21.41 5.56 1.08
C VAL A 72 -20.61 6.07 2.28
N VAL A 73 -19.33 5.76 2.33
CA VAL A 73 -18.40 6.25 3.34
C VAL A 73 -17.33 7.08 2.65
N LEU A 74 -17.27 8.36 2.99
CA LEU A 74 -16.28 9.30 2.46
C LEU A 74 -15.30 9.67 3.56
N ASN A 75 -14.04 9.44 3.32
CA ASN A 75 -12.92 9.86 4.15
C ASN A 75 -12.09 10.90 3.40
N LYS A 76 -11.05 11.43 4.05
CA LYS A 76 -10.13 12.38 3.45
C LYS A 76 -9.45 11.82 2.17
N ASP A 77 -9.16 10.54 2.16
CA ASP A 77 -8.36 9.88 1.12
C ASP A 77 -9.17 8.88 0.28
N ASN A 78 -10.32 8.42 0.77
CA ASN A 78 -11.07 7.33 0.15
C ASN A 78 -12.58 7.60 0.12
N ALA A 79 -13.21 7.16 -0.97
CA ALA A 79 -14.65 7.04 -1.11
C ALA A 79 -15.01 5.55 -1.27
N THR A 80 -15.81 5.00 -0.37
CA THR A 80 -16.23 3.60 -0.39
C THR A 80 -17.73 3.51 -0.61
N ILE A 81 -18.14 2.86 -1.69
CA ILE A 81 -19.53 2.61 -2.05
C ILE A 81 -19.84 1.15 -1.72
N ILE A 82 -20.88 0.91 -0.94
CA ILE A 82 -21.27 -0.41 -0.44
C ILE A 82 -22.67 -0.72 -0.92
N ASP A 83 -22.85 -1.89 -1.53
CA ASP A 83 -24.12 -2.38 -2.06
C ASP A 83 -24.78 -1.35 -2.99
N GLY A 84 -24.14 -1.09 -4.14
CA GLY A 84 -24.74 -0.29 -5.20
C GLY A 84 -25.97 -1.00 -5.79
N ALA A 85 -26.96 -0.25 -6.25
CA ALA A 85 -28.21 -0.79 -6.80
C ALA A 85 -28.15 -1.06 -8.33
N GLY A 86 -26.94 -1.18 -8.90
CA GLY A 86 -26.76 -1.53 -10.30
C GLY A 86 -27.20 -2.94 -10.63
N ASP A 87 -27.50 -3.19 -11.91
CA ASP A 87 -27.88 -4.52 -12.40
C ASP A 87 -26.69 -5.50 -12.33
N GLU A 88 -26.90 -6.66 -11.70
CA GLU A 88 -25.87 -7.69 -11.53
C GLU A 88 -25.33 -8.21 -12.88
N ASN A 89 -26.18 -8.30 -13.90
CA ASN A 89 -25.76 -8.72 -15.24
C ASN A 89 -24.88 -7.68 -15.93
N ALA A 90 -25.19 -6.39 -15.74
CA ALA A 90 -24.37 -5.30 -16.26
C ALA A 90 -23.01 -5.28 -15.57
N ILE A 91 -22.96 -5.49 -14.26
CA ILE A 91 -21.72 -5.59 -13.48
C ILE A 91 -20.89 -6.78 -13.96
N ALA A 92 -21.51 -7.98 -14.11
CA ALA A 92 -20.82 -9.17 -14.60
C ALA A 92 -20.26 -8.98 -16.02
N THR A 93 -21.04 -8.36 -16.90
CA THR A 93 -20.61 -8.03 -18.28
C THR A 93 -19.40 -7.08 -18.25
N ARG A 94 -19.44 -6.05 -17.41
CA ARG A 94 -18.33 -5.10 -17.26
C ARG A 94 -17.07 -5.78 -16.74
N VAL A 95 -17.19 -6.64 -15.74
CA VAL A 95 -16.07 -7.43 -15.19
C VAL A 95 -15.42 -8.28 -16.29
N ASN A 96 -16.22 -8.95 -17.12
CA ASN A 96 -15.71 -9.77 -18.22
C ASN A 96 -15.01 -8.91 -19.29
N GLN A 97 -15.53 -7.73 -19.62
CA GLN A 97 -14.87 -6.78 -20.52
C GLN A 97 -13.49 -6.37 -20.00
N ILE A 98 -13.39 -6.03 -18.70
CA ILE A 98 -12.11 -5.64 -18.10
C ILE A 98 -11.14 -6.83 -18.06
N ARG A 99 -11.61 -8.06 -17.80
CA ARG A 99 -10.77 -9.26 -17.85
C ARG A 99 -10.20 -9.50 -19.26
N ALA A 100 -10.99 -9.33 -20.30
CA ALA A 100 -10.49 -9.41 -21.67
C ALA A 100 -9.37 -8.37 -21.93
N GLN A 101 -9.56 -7.13 -21.48
CA GLN A 101 -8.53 -6.09 -21.56
C GLN A 101 -7.24 -6.44 -20.81
N VAL A 102 -7.33 -7.17 -19.68
CA VAL A 102 -6.15 -7.67 -18.93
C VAL A 102 -5.34 -8.66 -19.77
N GLU A 103 -6.03 -9.51 -20.57
CA GLU A 103 -5.35 -10.48 -21.42
C GLU A 103 -4.71 -9.85 -22.66
N GLU A 104 -5.33 -8.80 -23.21
CA GLU A 104 -4.85 -8.08 -24.40
C GLU A 104 -3.67 -7.11 -24.08
N THR A 105 -3.59 -6.64 -22.85
CA THR A 105 -2.59 -5.64 -22.45
C THR A 105 -1.20 -6.25 -22.28
N THR A 106 -0.20 -5.62 -22.90
CA THR A 106 1.22 -5.99 -22.81
C THR A 106 1.97 -5.28 -21.69
N SER A 107 1.39 -4.22 -21.12
CA SER A 107 1.97 -3.41 -20.05
C SER A 107 1.62 -4.01 -18.69
N ASP A 108 2.62 -4.42 -17.92
CA ASP A 108 2.43 -4.96 -16.56
C ASP A 108 1.73 -3.95 -15.63
N TYR A 109 2.04 -2.67 -15.78
CA TYR A 109 1.39 -1.60 -15.01
C TYR A 109 -0.10 -1.46 -15.33
N ASP A 110 -0.48 -1.50 -16.61
CA ASP A 110 -1.88 -1.41 -17.02
C ASP A 110 -2.65 -2.68 -16.61
N LYS A 111 -1.99 -3.83 -16.69
CA LYS A 111 -2.53 -5.10 -16.21
C LYS A 111 -2.87 -5.05 -14.73
N GLU A 112 -1.96 -4.54 -13.90
CA GLU A 112 -2.17 -4.35 -12.46
C GLU A 112 -3.39 -3.44 -12.20
N LYS A 113 -3.48 -2.31 -12.92
CA LYS A 113 -4.59 -1.35 -12.75
C LYS A 113 -5.94 -1.89 -13.22
N LEU A 114 -5.97 -2.67 -14.27
CA LEU A 114 -7.18 -3.36 -14.73
C LEU A 114 -7.62 -4.44 -13.73
N GLN A 115 -6.69 -5.22 -13.18
CA GLN A 115 -6.97 -6.21 -12.13
C GLN A 115 -7.52 -5.55 -10.86
N GLU A 116 -7.00 -4.38 -10.48
CA GLU A 116 -7.52 -3.59 -9.36
C GLU A 116 -8.98 -3.18 -9.59
N ARG A 117 -9.36 -2.79 -10.82
CA ARG A 117 -10.73 -2.46 -11.18
C ARG A 117 -11.65 -3.68 -11.10
N VAL A 118 -11.21 -4.84 -11.62
CA VAL A 118 -11.95 -6.11 -11.50
C VAL A 118 -12.21 -6.43 -10.03
N ALA A 119 -11.19 -6.32 -9.18
CA ALA A 119 -11.31 -6.59 -7.74
C ALA A 119 -12.31 -5.65 -7.04
N LYS A 120 -12.37 -4.38 -7.45
CA LYS A 120 -13.32 -3.40 -6.90
C LYS A 120 -14.77 -3.65 -7.33
N LEU A 121 -14.97 -4.14 -8.55
CA LEU A 121 -16.33 -4.42 -9.09
C LEU A 121 -16.86 -5.79 -8.67
N ALA A 122 -16.01 -6.82 -8.73
CA ALA A 122 -16.40 -8.22 -8.46
C ALA A 122 -16.29 -8.60 -6.99
N GLY A 123 -15.50 -7.85 -6.22
CA GLY A 123 -15.27 -8.08 -4.79
C GLY A 123 -16.26 -7.33 -3.92
N GLY A 124 -16.77 -7.98 -2.89
CA GLY A 124 -17.50 -7.30 -1.83
C GLY A 124 -16.60 -6.40 -0.98
N VAL A 125 -17.19 -5.50 -0.22
CA VAL A 125 -16.48 -4.69 0.78
C VAL A 125 -16.52 -5.40 2.13
N ALA A 126 -15.38 -5.89 2.59
CA ALA A 126 -15.24 -6.41 3.95
C ALA A 126 -15.02 -5.25 4.94
N VAL A 127 -15.82 -5.21 6.00
CA VAL A 127 -15.70 -4.21 7.05
C VAL A 127 -15.18 -4.85 8.33
N ILE A 128 -13.94 -4.54 8.69
CA ILE A 128 -13.35 -4.98 9.95
C ILE A 128 -13.63 -3.91 11.01
N LYS A 129 -14.47 -4.23 12.00
CA LYS A 129 -14.79 -3.33 13.11
C LYS A 129 -13.74 -3.52 14.21
N VAL A 130 -12.96 -2.47 14.44
CA VAL A 130 -11.95 -2.45 15.52
C VAL A 130 -12.50 -1.70 16.71
N GLY A 131 -12.39 -2.29 17.91
CA GLY A 131 -12.79 -1.68 19.16
C GLY A 131 -11.71 -1.88 20.23
N ALA A 132 -11.66 -0.95 21.19
CA ALA A 132 -10.77 -1.02 22.34
C ALA A 132 -11.36 -0.24 23.53
N GLY A 133 -10.76 -0.40 24.70
CA GLY A 133 -11.18 0.29 25.92
C GLY A 133 -10.82 1.79 25.93
N SER A 134 -9.85 2.22 25.14
CA SER A 134 -9.42 3.61 25.03
C SER A 134 -9.23 4.02 23.56
N GLU A 135 -9.26 5.32 23.29
CA GLU A 135 -9.04 5.86 21.94
C GLU A 135 -7.63 5.58 21.42
N VAL A 136 -6.62 5.64 22.31
CA VAL A 136 -5.23 5.37 21.96
C VAL A 136 -5.06 3.92 21.56
N GLU A 137 -5.55 2.99 22.34
CA GLU A 137 -5.53 1.55 22.06
C GLU A 137 -6.28 1.22 20.75
N MET A 138 -7.42 1.88 20.52
CA MET A 138 -8.18 1.70 19.28
C MET A 138 -7.39 2.14 18.05
N LYS A 139 -6.69 3.28 18.14
CA LYS A 139 -5.83 3.77 17.05
C LYS A 139 -4.67 2.81 16.77
N GLU A 140 -4.06 2.28 17.83
CA GLU A 140 -2.98 1.30 17.72
C GLU A 140 -3.46 -0.01 17.04
N LYS A 141 -4.58 -0.57 17.53
CA LYS A 141 -5.17 -1.77 16.92
C LYS A 141 -5.56 -1.54 15.47
N LYS A 142 -6.12 -0.36 15.15
CA LYS A 142 -6.45 0.01 13.78
C LYS A 142 -5.21 0.04 12.90
N ALA A 143 -4.15 0.69 13.33
CA ALA A 143 -2.89 0.76 12.59
C ALA A 143 -2.31 -0.64 12.33
N ARG A 144 -2.34 -1.52 13.33
CA ARG A 144 -1.87 -2.91 13.21
C ARG A 144 -2.69 -3.71 12.18
N VAL A 145 -4.02 -3.52 12.15
CA VAL A 145 -4.88 -4.14 11.14
C VAL A 145 -4.61 -3.58 9.73
N GLU A 146 -4.39 -2.28 9.63
CA GLU A 146 -4.02 -1.63 8.35
C GLU A 146 -2.67 -2.14 7.82
N ASP A 147 -1.67 -2.29 8.68
CA ASP A 147 -0.37 -2.88 8.33
C ASP A 147 -0.51 -4.32 7.85
N ALA A 148 -1.29 -5.15 8.57
CA ALA A 148 -1.57 -6.52 8.15
C ALA A 148 -2.26 -6.58 6.78
N LEU A 149 -3.20 -5.67 6.50
CA LEU A 149 -3.87 -5.57 5.22
C LEU A 149 -2.89 -5.23 4.08
N HIS A 150 -2.02 -4.24 4.29
CA HIS A 150 -1.01 -3.85 3.30
C HIS A 150 -0.01 -4.97 3.03
N SER A 151 0.47 -5.63 4.09
CA SER A 151 1.38 -6.77 3.99
C SER A 151 0.75 -7.94 3.23
N THR A 152 -0.52 -8.25 3.51
CA THR A 152 -1.25 -9.32 2.82
C THR A 152 -1.43 -9.01 1.34
N ARG A 153 -1.78 -7.77 0.98
CA ARG A 153 -1.88 -7.36 -0.44
C ARG A 153 -0.55 -7.50 -1.16
N ALA A 154 0.53 -7.00 -0.57
CA ALA A 154 1.87 -7.13 -1.14
C ALA A 154 2.29 -8.59 -1.31
N ALA A 155 1.92 -9.47 -0.37
CA ALA A 155 2.18 -10.89 -0.44
C ALA A 155 1.40 -11.59 -1.56
N VAL A 156 0.16 -11.18 -1.82
CA VAL A 156 -0.64 -11.71 -2.94
C VAL A 156 -0.03 -11.32 -4.29
N GLU A 157 0.58 -10.14 -4.39
CA GLU A 157 1.15 -9.62 -5.65
C GLU A 157 2.47 -10.31 -6.04
N GLU A 158 3.42 -10.48 -5.11
CA GLU A 158 4.77 -10.99 -5.41
C GLU A 158 5.16 -12.21 -4.56
N GLY A 159 4.25 -12.74 -3.76
CA GLY A 159 4.54 -13.87 -2.89
C GLY A 159 5.22 -13.48 -1.58
N VAL A 160 5.68 -14.50 -0.86
CA VAL A 160 6.32 -14.37 0.45
C VAL A 160 7.73 -14.94 0.45
N VAL A 161 8.56 -14.41 1.35
CA VAL A 161 9.91 -14.88 1.63
C VAL A 161 10.06 -15.18 3.13
N PRO A 162 11.07 -15.94 3.57
CA PRO A 162 11.34 -16.12 4.99
C PRO A 162 11.53 -14.79 5.70
N GLY A 163 10.76 -14.54 6.75
CA GLY A 163 10.75 -13.27 7.47
C GLY A 163 11.91 -13.10 8.45
N GLY A 164 11.80 -12.10 9.32
CA GLY A 164 12.79 -11.84 10.35
C GLY A 164 14.17 -11.41 9.81
N GLY A 165 14.23 -10.82 8.62
CA GLY A 165 15.49 -10.44 7.96
C GLY A 165 16.27 -11.61 7.33
N SER A 166 15.77 -12.84 7.42
CA SER A 166 16.44 -14.04 6.93
C SER A 166 16.58 -14.05 5.40
N ALA A 167 15.61 -13.52 4.67
CA ALA A 167 15.65 -13.44 3.21
C ALA A 167 16.88 -12.66 2.70
N LEU A 168 17.22 -11.53 3.29
CA LEU A 168 18.40 -10.74 2.91
C LEU A 168 19.71 -11.47 3.24
N ILE A 169 19.74 -12.22 4.34
CA ILE A 169 20.90 -13.07 4.66
C ILE A 169 21.12 -14.14 3.58
N ARG A 170 20.06 -14.74 3.06
CA ARG A 170 20.19 -15.70 1.94
C ARG A 170 20.72 -15.06 0.65
N CYS A 171 20.45 -13.79 0.44
CA CYS A 171 21.01 -13.04 -0.71
C CYS A 171 22.53 -12.80 -0.61
N LEU A 172 23.14 -12.90 0.57
CA LEU A 172 24.57 -12.69 0.77
C LEU A 172 25.43 -13.60 -0.11
N GLU A 173 25.00 -14.85 -0.33
CA GLU A 173 25.72 -15.79 -1.20
C GLU A 173 25.76 -15.33 -2.66
N ALA A 174 24.67 -14.73 -3.15
CA ALA A 174 24.62 -14.18 -4.49
C ALA A 174 25.51 -12.93 -4.62
N VAL A 175 25.45 -12.05 -3.62
CA VAL A 175 26.27 -10.82 -3.58
C VAL A 175 27.76 -11.15 -3.47
N ALA A 176 28.13 -12.20 -2.74
CA ALA A 176 29.53 -12.62 -2.60
C ALA A 176 30.16 -13.08 -3.92
N LYS A 177 29.36 -13.47 -4.92
CA LYS A 177 29.81 -13.86 -6.26
C LYS A 177 30.04 -12.67 -7.19
N LEU A 178 29.54 -11.49 -6.82
CA LEU A 178 29.71 -10.27 -7.62
C LEU A 178 31.16 -9.77 -7.50
N LYS A 179 31.68 -9.33 -8.63
CA LYS A 179 32.98 -8.65 -8.72
C LYS A 179 32.80 -7.36 -9.49
N GLY A 180 33.32 -6.28 -8.96
CA GLY A 180 33.39 -5.00 -9.64
C GLY A 180 34.59 -4.95 -10.60
N ASP A 181 34.54 -4.02 -11.54
CA ASP A 181 35.61 -3.80 -12.53
C ASP A 181 36.83 -3.11 -11.90
N ASN A 182 36.68 -2.50 -10.71
CA ASN A 182 37.73 -1.81 -9.97
C ASN A 182 37.54 -1.97 -8.45
N ASP A 183 38.51 -1.49 -7.68
CA ASP A 183 38.53 -1.61 -6.22
C ASP A 183 37.40 -0.82 -5.56
N ASP A 184 37.04 0.35 -6.07
CA ASP A 184 35.95 1.18 -5.54
C ASP A 184 34.61 0.49 -5.66
N GLN A 185 34.34 -0.16 -6.79
CA GLN A 185 33.13 -0.97 -6.97
C GLN A 185 33.12 -2.18 -6.02
N ASN A 186 34.24 -2.81 -5.78
CA ASN A 186 34.35 -3.90 -4.81
C ASN A 186 34.10 -3.42 -3.37
N VAL A 187 34.52 -2.21 -3.02
CA VAL A 187 34.17 -1.57 -1.74
C VAL A 187 32.66 -1.34 -1.64
N GLY A 188 32.03 -0.85 -2.71
CA GLY A 188 30.58 -0.68 -2.77
C GLY A 188 29.79 -1.99 -2.58
N ILE A 189 30.25 -3.08 -3.22
CA ILE A 189 29.67 -4.44 -3.04
C ILE A 189 29.81 -4.89 -1.58
N ASN A 190 30.93 -4.63 -0.93
CA ASN A 190 31.16 -4.98 0.48
C ASN A 190 30.26 -4.14 1.44
N ILE A 191 30.00 -2.87 1.11
CA ILE A 191 29.05 -2.03 1.87
C ILE A 191 27.64 -2.62 1.77
N ALA A 192 27.18 -2.94 0.56
CA ALA A 192 25.87 -3.55 0.34
C ALA A 192 25.76 -4.90 1.10
N ARG A 193 26.81 -5.72 1.06
CA ARG A 193 26.86 -6.99 1.79
C ARG A 193 26.65 -6.81 3.29
N LYS A 194 27.31 -5.82 3.91
CA LYS A 194 27.11 -5.50 5.33
C LYS A 194 25.71 -4.95 5.62
N ALA A 195 25.17 -4.16 4.70
CA ALA A 195 23.82 -3.63 4.85
C ALA A 195 22.74 -4.71 4.86
N PHE A 196 22.93 -5.83 4.17
CA PHE A 196 21.98 -6.95 4.17
C PHE A 196 21.85 -7.65 5.53
N GLU A 197 22.85 -7.56 6.39
CA GLU A 197 22.79 -8.09 7.74
C GLU A 197 22.02 -7.16 8.71
N ALA A 198 21.91 -5.87 8.37
CA ALA A 198 21.40 -4.85 9.29
C ALA A 198 19.98 -5.12 9.79
N PRO A 199 18.99 -5.57 8.97
CA PRO A 199 17.64 -5.84 9.47
C PRO A 199 17.61 -6.95 10.52
N LEU A 200 18.27 -8.09 10.28
CA LEU A 200 18.34 -9.17 11.26
C LEU A 200 19.09 -8.72 12.53
N ARG A 201 20.20 -8.00 12.38
CA ARG A 201 20.97 -7.45 13.52
C ARG A 201 20.10 -6.56 14.41
N GLN A 202 19.27 -5.70 13.78
CA GLN A 202 18.40 -4.81 14.53
C GLN A 202 17.28 -5.55 15.25
N ILE A 203 16.66 -6.55 14.59
CA ILE A 203 15.64 -7.40 15.22
C ILE A 203 16.21 -8.12 16.45
N VAL A 204 17.39 -8.72 16.32
CA VAL A 204 18.06 -9.44 17.41
C VAL A 204 18.43 -8.50 18.55
N SER A 205 18.97 -7.31 18.22
CA SER A 205 19.30 -6.29 19.23
C SER A 205 18.05 -5.82 19.99
N ASN A 206 16.93 -5.64 19.30
CA ASN A 206 15.65 -5.26 19.93
C ASN A 206 15.12 -6.36 20.86
N ALA A 207 15.43 -7.63 20.57
CA ALA A 207 15.10 -8.75 21.43
C ALA A 207 16.05 -8.90 22.64
N GLY A 208 17.10 -8.07 22.74
CA GLY A 208 18.09 -8.12 23.82
C GLY A 208 19.15 -9.19 23.67
N GLU A 209 19.23 -9.83 22.52
CA GLU A 209 20.20 -10.90 22.21
C GLU A 209 21.45 -10.35 21.50
N GLU A 210 22.55 -11.13 21.48
CA GLU A 210 23.79 -10.73 20.80
C GLU A 210 23.72 -10.94 19.28
N PRO A 211 23.64 -9.87 18.46
CA PRO A 211 23.40 -9.98 17.02
C PRO A 211 24.46 -10.78 16.27
N SER A 212 25.72 -10.67 16.68
CA SER A 212 26.84 -11.30 15.95
C SER A 212 26.78 -12.82 16.01
N VAL A 213 26.36 -13.38 17.15
CA VAL A 213 26.22 -14.82 17.33
C VAL A 213 25.08 -15.36 16.48
N ILE A 214 23.93 -14.70 16.55
CA ILE A 214 22.71 -15.13 15.87
C ILE A 214 22.84 -14.99 14.35
N VAL A 215 23.36 -13.86 13.86
CA VAL A 215 23.57 -13.64 12.43
C VAL A 215 24.50 -14.70 11.84
N ASN A 216 25.63 -15.01 12.49
CA ASN A 216 26.53 -16.08 12.03
C ASN A 216 25.83 -17.44 11.95
N LYS A 217 25.05 -17.80 12.98
CA LYS A 217 24.29 -19.05 12.98
C LYS A 217 23.23 -19.10 11.89
N VAL A 218 22.57 -17.95 11.58
CA VAL A 218 21.63 -17.88 10.47
C VAL A 218 22.35 -17.95 9.12
N ILE A 219 23.54 -17.36 8.94
CA ILE A 219 24.35 -17.44 7.73
C ILE A 219 24.73 -18.91 7.44
N ASP A 220 25.12 -19.67 8.44
CA ASP A 220 25.49 -21.09 8.30
C ASP A 220 24.29 -21.99 7.95
N GLY A 221 23.08 -21.54 8.26
CA GLY A 221 21.84 -22.23 7.92
C GLY A 221 21.51 -22.14 6.41
N LYS A 222 20.61 -23.00 5.93
CA LYS A 222 20.17 -23.08 4.53
C LYS A 222 18.65 -22.91 4.39
N GLY A 223 18.22 -22.57 3.19
CA GLY A 223 16.80 -22.44 2.86
C GLY A 223 16.10 -21.38 3.71
N SER A 224 14.99 -21.74 4.33
CA SER A 224 14.17 -20.84 5.16
C SER A 224 14.62 -20.76 6.62
N PHE A 225 15.78 -21.31 6.97
CA PHE A 225 16.30 -21.30 8.34
C PHE A 225 16.57 -19.86 8.81
N GLY A 226 16.06 -19.52 10.00
CA GLY A 226 16.18 -18.19 10.60
C GLY A 226 16.06 -18.21 12.11
N PHE A 227 15.86 -17.04 12.70
CA PHE A 227 15.73 -16.85 14.16
C PHE A 227 14.40 -16.20 14.49
N ASN A 228 13.63 -16.84 15.36
CA ASN A 228 12.40 -16.30 15.94
C ASN A 228 12.74 -15.48 17.18
N ALA A 229 12.70 -14.16 17.06
CA ALA A 229 13.04 -13.26 18.16
C ALA A 229 12.02 -13.25 19.31
N ALA A 230 10.79 -13.75 19.09
CA ALA A 230 9.77 -13.81 20.14
C ALA A 230 9.98 -14.99 21.09
N THR A 231 10.53 -16.12 20.60
CA THR A 231 10.75 -17.34 21.38
C THR A 231 12.23 -17.67 21.59
N SER A 232 13.14 -16.88 20.99
CA SER A 232 14.61 -17.13 20.95
C SER A 232 14.97 -18.49 20.35
N GLU A 233 14.17 -19.01 19.43
CA GLU A 233 14.35 -20.30 18.78
C GLU A 233 14.83 -20.17 17.34
N PHE A 234 15.61 -21.17 16.90
CA PHE A 234 16.02 -21.27 15.50
C PHE A 234 15.20 -22.35 14.80
N GLY A 235 14.80 -22.08 13.54
CA GLY A 235 14.04 -23.06 12.76
C GLY A 235 13.69 -22.56 11.38
N ASP A 236 12.83 -23.29 10.69
CA ASP A 236 12.30 -22.87 9.41
C ASP A 236 11.26 -21.76 9.61
N MET A 237 11.56 -20.57 9.07
CA MET A 237 10.72 -19.38 9.24
C MET A 237 9.36 -19.53 8.58
N ILE A 238 9.28 -20.31 7.48
CA ILE A 238 8.02 -20.55 6.78
C ILE A 238 7.12 -21.46 7.61
N GLU A 239 7.67 -22.54 8.16
CA GLU A 239 6.92 -23.46 9.04
C GLU A 239 6.46 -22.78 10.33
N MET A 240 7.28 -21.86 10.85
CA MET A 240 6.93 -21.03 12.02
C MET A 240 5.91 -19.95 11.73
N GLY A 241 5.53 -19.73 10.44
CA GLY A 241 4.60 -18.69 10.04
C GLY A 241 5.20 -17.28 10.08
N ILE A 242 6.53 -17.14 10.11
CA ILE A 242 7.25 -15.87 10.12
C ILE A 242 7.62 -15.53 8.68
N LEU A 243 6.77 -14.73 8.03
CA LEU A 243 6.82 -14.45 6.61
C LEU A 243 6.90 -12.95 6.37
N ASP A 244 7.69 -12.55 5.37
CA ASP A 244 7.71 -11.18 4.86
C ASP A 244 7.21 -11.17 3.41
N PRO A 245 6.44 -10.13 2.98
CA PRO A 245 6.10 -9.97 1.57
C PRO A 245 7.36 -9.68 0.75
N ALA A 246 7.54 -10.43 -0.34
CA ALA A 246 8.69 -10.25 -1.23
C ALA A 246 8.77 -8.83 -1.80
N LYS A 247 7.62 -8.26 -2.19
CA LYS A 247 7.49 -6.88 -2.69
C LYS A 247 8.04 -5.85 -1.71
N VAL A 248 7.71 -5.99 -0.41
CA VAL A 248 8.15 -5.05 0.64
C VAL A 248 9.66 -5.10 0.80
N THR A 249 10.23 -6.30 0.95
CA THR A 249 11.67 -6.50 1.14
C THR A 249 12.46 -6.00 -0.08
N ARG A 250 12.00 -6.31 -1.30
CA ARG A 250 12.62 -5.85 -2.55
C ARG A 250 12.57 -4.34 -2.70
N THR A 251 11.39 -3.73 -2.48
CA THR A 251 11.20 -2.27 -2.61
C THR A 251 12.02 -1.51 -1.58
N ALA A 252 12.08 -2.00 -0.34
CA ALA A 252 12.90 -1.41 0.70
C ALA A 252 14.39 -1.38 0.32
N LEU A 253 14.90 -2.50 -0.22
CA LEU A 253 16.28 -2.59 -0.67
C LEU A 253 16.55 -1.65 -1.86
N GLN A 254 15.66 -1.60 -2.85
CA GLN A 254 15.78 -0.70 -4.00
C GLN A 254 15.77 0.78 -3.57
N ALA A 255 14.86 1.16 -2.69
CA ALA A 255 14.77 2.53 -2.18
C ALA A 255 16.02 2.89 -1.38
N ALA A 256 16.49 2.00 -0.50
CA ALA A 256 17.70 2.22 0.28
C ALA A 256 18.93 2.40 -0.63
N GLY A 257 19.10 1.55 -1.65
CA GLY A 257 20.19 1.67 -2.61
C GLY A 257 20.13 2.97 -3.43
N SER A 258 18.93 3.38 -3.86
CA SER A 258 18.74 4.63 -4.59
C SER A 258 19.09 5.85 -3.75
N VAL A 259 18.58 5.92 -2.51
CA VAL A 259 18.85 7.05 -1.60
C VAL A 259 20.31 7.08 -1.19
N ALA A 260 20.90 5.94 -0.82
CA ALA A 260 22.33 5.87 -0.47
C ALA A 260 23.21 6.31 -1.64
N GLY A 261 22.89 5.87 -2.87
CA GLY A 261 23.61 6.27 -4.08
C GLY A 261 23.57 7.79 -4.29
N MET A 262 22.41 8.41 -4.12
CA MET A 262 22.29 9.87 -4.18
C MET A 262 23.10 10.57 -3.07
N MET A 263 23.03 10.07 -1.84
CA MET A 263 23.76 10.68 -0.71
C MET A 263 25.27 10.67 -0.90
N ILE A 264 25.83 9.56 -1.36
CA ILE A 264 27.31 9.47 -1.55
C ILE A 264 27.82 10.21 -2.78
N THR A 265 26.95 10.59 -3.72
CA THR A 265 27.30 11.35 -4.92
C THR A 265 27.09 12.85 -4.76
N THR A 266 26.51 13.32 -3.66
CA THR A 266 26.29 14.75 -3.37
C THR A 266 27.35 15.29 -2.43
N GLU A 267 27.81 16.55 -2.65
CA GLU A 267 28.78 17.22 -1.80
C GLU A 267 28.12 17.96 -0.63
N ALA A 268 26.84 18.30 -0.75
CA ALA A 268 26.10 19.04 0.26
C ALA A 268 24.65 18.55 0.36
N MET A 269 24.12 18.56 1.57
CA MET A 269 22.74 18.30 1.86
C MET A 269 22.11 19.52 2.53
N VAL A 270 20.99 19.99 1.97
CA VAL A 270 20.22 21.10 2.54
C VAL A 270 18.99 20.50 3.24
N THR A 271 18.87 20.76 4.53
CA THR A 271 17.78 20.27 5.35
C THR A 271 17.27 21.34 6.28
N ASP A 272 16.05 21.18 6.78
CA ASP A 272 15.52 22.07 7.81
C ASP A 272 16.30 21.92 9.12
N VAL A 273 16.52 23.04 9.80
CA VAL A 273 17.10 23.01 11.14
C VAL A 273 16.14 22.23 12.05
N PRO A 274 16.63 21.25 12.84
CA PRO A 274 15.79 20.55 13.79
C PRO A 274 15.12 21.58 14.70
N LYS A 275 13.80 21.62 14.70
CA LYS A 275 13.05 22.37 15.71
C LYS A 275 13.23 21.61 17.01
N ASP A 276 13.59 22.30 18.10
CA ASP A 276 13.58 21.71 19.44
C ASP A 276 12.21 21.09 19.68
N CYS A 277 12.12 19.80 19.45
CA CYS A 277 10.93 19.03 19.67
C CYS A 277 10.81 18.87 21.18
N LEU A 278 10.04 19.72 21.82
CA LEU A 278 9.57 19.49 23.19
C LEU A 278 8.90 18.10 23.18
N LEU A 279 9.67 17.11 23.58
CA LEU A 279 9.32 15.76 24.01
C LEU A 279 7.84 15.38 23.90
N TYR A 280 7.45 14.98 22.69
CA TYR A 280 6.35 14.04 22.49
C TYR A 280 6.80 13.00 21.49
N THR A 281 7.83 12.24 21.84
CA THR A 281 8.03 10.93 21.24
C THR A 281 7.06 9.98 21.92
N SER A 282 5.85 9.92 21.42
CA SER A 282 5.05 8.72 21.55
C SER A 282 5.89 7.62 20.86
N PRO A 283 6.32 6.57 21.59
CA PRO A 283 7.05 5.48 20.96
C PRO A 283 6.20 4.92 19.81
N SER A 284 6.85 4.68 18.68
CA SER A 284 6.19 4.03 17.54
C SER A 284 5.51 2.75 18.03
N PRO A 285 4.31 2.39 17.54
CA PRO A 285 3.70 1.10 17.86
C PRO A 285 4.59 -0.11 17.59
N ARG A 286 5.62 0.07 16.75
CA ARG A 286 6.65 -0.95 16.46
C ARG A 286 7.69 -1.11 17.56
N ASP A 287 7.87 -0.10 18.42
CA ASP A 287 8.89 -0.11 19.48
C ASP A 287 8.35 -0.73 20.78
N GLN A 288 7.07 -1.09 20.82
CA GLN A 288 6.41 -1.67 21.99
C GLN A 288 6.18 -3.19 21.91
N VAL A 289 6.70 -3.85 20.88
CA VAL A 289 6.63 -5.31 20.80
C VAL A 289 7.92 -5.89 21.38
N VAL A 290 7.88 -6.14 22.68
CA VAL A 290 8.69 -7.15 23.35
C VAL A 290 7.90 -8.43 23.38
#